data_bf821ded8bd2f992b058dbeca4586310
#
_entry.id   bf821ded8bd2f992b058dbeca4586310
#
_cell.length_a   1.000
_cell.length_b   1.000
_cell.length_c   1.000
_cell.angle_alpha   90.00
_cell.angle_beta   90.00
_cell.angle_gamma   90.00
#
_symmetry.space_group_name_H-M   'P 1'
#
loop_
_entity.id
_entity.type
_entity.pdbx_description
1 polymer ?
#
loop_
_entity_poly.entity_id
_entity_poly.type
_entity_poly.pdbx_seq_one_letter_code
_entity_poly.pdbx_strand_id
1 'polypeptide(L)'
;MMYQIASMGLPIKVIGADVDEEKGRFEVEEALHTAHNFGFYPDLSFESINLFDINGTAEFLKEHKPKVICNLASLGSWWITRLLPPEDYKKVGPVGPWLPNHLTLAHKLMLAVKKSGIETNVVNGAFPDATNVVLSKIGLEPTCGGGNMDLGLGRVKRVIARTMNVPFR
;
A
#
# COMPACT_ATOMS: atom_id res chain seq x y z
N MET A 1 -8.66 -1.54 1.14
CA MET A 1 -8.39 -0.15 1.53
C MET A 1 -9.33 0.84 0.84
N MET A 2 -9.46 0.86 -0.49
CA MET A 2 -10.39 1.77 -1.20
C MET A 2 -11.82 1.72 -0.68
N TYR A 3 -12.40 0.53 -0.54
CA TYR A 3 -13.75 0.34 0.04
C TYR A 3 -13.93 0.99 1.41
N GLN A 4 -12.93 0.86 2.28
CA GLN A 4 -12.97 1.45 3.61
C GLN A 4 -12.97 2.98 3.53
N ILE A 5 -12.04 3.56 2.75
CA ILE A 5 -11.93 5.00 2.59
C ILE A 5 -13.21 5.56 1.95
N ALA A 6 -13.72 4.91 0.90
CA ALA A 6 -14.95 5.29 0.22
C ALA A 6 -16.17 5.31 1.16
N SER A 7 -16.24 4.37 2.11
CA SER A 7 -17.35 4.25 3.06
C SER A 7 -17.18 5.08 4.35
N MET A 8 -16.14 5.90 4.46
CA MET A 8 -15.93 6.76 5.65
C MET A 8 -16.60 8.13 5.56
N GLY A 9 -17.17 8.50 4.39
CA GLY A 9 -17.78 9.81 4.19
C GLY A 9 -16.83 11.00 4.35
N LEU A 10 -15.55 10.79 4.09
CA LEU A 10 -14.54 11.85 4.21
C LEU A 10 -14.59 12.79 3.00
N PRO A 11 -14.47 14.12 3.20
CA PRO A 11 -14.45 15.10 2.12
C PRO A 11 -13.06 15.16 1.45
N ILE A 12 -12.61 14.04 0.87
CA ILE A 12 -11.31 13.91 0.21
C ILE A 12 -11.49 13.35 -1.20
N LYS A 13 -10.63 13.80 -2.12
CA LYS A 13 -10.48 13.17 -3.43
C LYS A 13 -9.49 12.02 -3.32
N VAL A 14 -9.84 10.87 -3.86
CA VAL A 14 -8.97 9.68 -3.90
C VAL A 14 -8.79 9.24 -5.35
N ILE A 15 -7.54 9.00 -5.75
CA ILE A 15 -7.20 8.43 -7.04
C ILE A 15 -6.64 7.04 -6.80
N GLY A 16 -7.36 6.02 -7.26
CA GLY A 16 -6.82 4.66 -7.37
C GLY A 16 -5.87 4.60 -8.55
N ALA A 17 -4.69 4.01 -8.35
CA ALA A 17 -3.68 3.92 -9.41
C ALA A 17 -3.12 2.49 -9.48
N ASP A 18 -3.13 1.90 -10.67
CA ASP A 18 -2.58 0.57 -10.94
C ASP A 18 -2.12 0.51 -12.40
N VAL A 19 -1.25 -0.45 -12.72
CA VAL A 19 -0.84 -0.73 -14.09
C VAL A 19 -1.91 -1.50 -14.87
N ASP A 20 -2.72 -2.28 -14.17
CA ASP A 20 -3.85 -3.03 -14.72
C ASP A 20 -5.09 -2.14 -14.75
N GLU A 21 -5.35 -1.57 -15.92
CA GLU A 21 -6.43 -0.59 -16.11
C GLU A 21 -7.81 -1.23 -15.91
N GLU A 22 -8.05 -2.41 -16.43
CA GLU A 22 -9.34 -3.09 -16.34
C GLU A 22 -9.68 -3.42 -14.89
N LYS A 23 -8.74 -4.06 -14.19
CA LYS A 23 -8.87 -4.40 -12.79
C LYS A 23 -9.00 -3.16 -11.92
N GLY A 24 -8.18 -2.13 -12.17
CA GLY A 24 -8.19 -0.92 -11.38
C GLY A 24 -9.50 -0.14 -11.49
N ARG A 25 -10.07 -0.03 -12.69
CA ARG A 25 -11.40 0.56 -12.90
C ARG A 25 -12.49 -0.23 -12.18
N PHE A 26 -12.48 -1.55 -12.32
CA PHE A 26 -13.43 -2.42 -11.63
C PHE A 26 -13.39 -2.23 -10.11
N GLU A 27 -12.21 -2.21 -9.52
CA GLU A 27 -12.05 -2.02 -8.05
C GLU A 27 -12.55 -0.65 -7.57
N VAL A 28 -12.40 0.41 -8.38
CA VAL A 28 -12.95 1.73 -8.07
C VAL A 28 -14.47 1.73 -8.18
N GLU A 29 -15.04 1.15 -9.24
CA GLU A 29 -16.49 1.06 -9.44
C GLU A 29 -17.17 0.27 -8.31
N GLU A 30 -16.58 -0.86 -7.89
CA GLU A 30 -17.06 -1.64 -6.75
C GLU A 30 -16.97 -0.88 -5.42
N ALA A 31 -15.90 -0.10 -5.23
CA ALA A 31 -15.76 0.74 -4.03
C ALA A 31 -16.83 1.85 -4.00
N LEU A 32 -17.13 2.49 -5.14
CA LEU A 32 -18.20 3.47 -5.29
C LEU A 32 -19.57 2.83 -5.03
N HIS A 33 -19.84 1.68 -5.65
CA HIS A 33 -21.09 0.95 -5.44
C HIS A 33 -21.29 0.61 -3.95
N THR A 34 -20.25 0.12 -3.31
CA THR A 34 -20.28 -0.17 -1.87
C THR A 34 -20.58 1.07 -1.05
N ALA A 35 -19.90 2.19 -1.32
CA ALA A 35 -20.11 3.45 -0.60
C ALA A 35 -21.55 3.97 -0.79
N HIS A 36 -22.09 3.92 -2.00
CA HIS A 36 -23.46 4.34 -2.30
C HIS A 36 -24.50 3.53 -1.50
N ASN A 37 -24.27 2.24 -1.30
CA ASN A 37 -25.16 1.41 -0.48
C ASN A 37 -25.20 1.85 1.00
N PHE A 38 -24.16 2.53 1.47
CA PHE A 38 -24.09 3.15 2.78
C PHE A 38 -24.48 4.64 2.80
N GLY A 39 -24.92 5.20 1.67
CA GLY A 39 -25.32 6.59 1.54
C GLY A 39 -24.16 7.58 1.42
N PHE A 40 -22.96 7.11 1.08
CA PHE A 40 -21.78 7.95 0.84
C PHE A 40 -21.52 8.14 -0.65
N TYR A 41 -21.08 9.33 -1.04
CA TYR A 41 -20.76 9.69 -2.43
C TYR A 41 -19.34 10.27 -2.51
N PRO A 42 -18.30 9.42 -2.39
CA PRO A 42 -16.91 9.86 -2.37
C PRO A 42 -16.43 10.34 -3.75
N ASP A 43 -15.52 11.32 -3.77
CA ASP A 43 -14.77 11.69 -4.97
C ASP A 43 -13.64 10.66 -5.19
N LEU A 44 -13.94 9.60 -5.92
CA LEU A 44 -13.06 8.49 -6.20
C LEU A 44 -12.92 8.28 -7.71
N SER A 45 -11.69 8.26 -8.21
CA SER A 45 -11.36 8.03 -9.62
C SER A 45 -10.23 7.02 -9.77
N PHE A 46 -10.02 6.55 -11.00
CA PHE A 46 -8.93 5.65 -11.35
C PHE A 46 -8.06 6.26 -12.45
N GLU A 47 -6.75 6.09 -12.34
CA GLU A 47 -5.79 6.39 -13.39
C GLU A 47 -4.75 5.27 -13.53
N SER A 48 -4.43 4.90 -14.78
CA SER A 48 -3.42 3.88 -15.06
C SER A 48 -2.02 4.45 -14.88
N ILE A 49 -1.20 3.78 -14.06
CA ILE A 49 0.19 4.17 -13.79
C ILE A 49 1.11 2.95 -13.83
N ASN A 50 2.24 3.10 -14.54
CA ASN A 50 3.31 2.13 -14.51
C ASN A 50 4.48 2.66 -13.65
N LEU A 51 4.67 2.15 -12.45
CA LEU A 51 5.76 2.55 -11.56
C LEU A 51 7.17 2.26 -12.13
N PHE A 52 7.29 1.41 -13.16
CA PHE A 52 8.57 1.26 -13.89
C PHE A 52 8.92 2.49 -14.72
N ASP A 53 7.94 3.28 -15.14
CA ASP A 53 8.15 4.59 -15.72
C ASP A 53 8.21 5.67 -14.61
N ILE A 54 9.43 5.88 -14.10
CA ILE A 54 9.68 6.88 -13.05
C ILE A 54 9.36 8.30 -13.54
N ASN A 55 9.55 8.58 -14.84
CA ASN A 55 9.30 9.91 -15.40
C ASN A 55 7.81 10.18 -15.48
N GLY A 56 7.05 9.28 -16.10
CA GLY A 56 5.60 9.39 -16.18
C GLY A 56 4.94 9.43 -14.79
N THR A 57 5.43 8.61 -13.86
CA THR A 57 4.96 8.67 -12.47
C THR A 57 5.26 10.01 -11.81
N ALA A 58 6.44 10.60 -12.03
CA ALA A 58 6.78 11.91 -11.47
C ALA A 58 5.91 13.03 -12.05
N GLU A 59 5.61 13.01 -13.35
CA GLU A 59 4.68 13.99 -13.96
C GLU A 59 3.26 13.84 -13.43
N PHE A 60 2.74 12.63 -13.32
CA PHE A 60 1.47 12.35 -12.67
C PHE A 60 1.40 12.95 -11.25
N LEU A 61 2.45 12.74 -10.45
CA LEU A 61 2.52 13.29 -9.10
C LEU A 61 2.56 14.83 -9.09
N LYS A 62 3.22 15.46 -10.06
CA LYS A 62 3.22 16.92 -10.20
C LYS A 62 1.85 17.47 -10.59
N GLU A 63 1.12 16.76 -11.43
CA GLU A 63 -0.22 17.14 -11.87
C GLU A 63 -1.21 17.10 -10.71
N HIS A 64 -1.27 15.97 -10.01
CA HIS A 64 -2.28 15.73 -8.97
C HIS A 64 -1.90 16.27 -7.59
N LYS A 65 -0.63 16.44 -7.31
CA LYS A 65 -0.06 16.94 -6.03
C LYS A 65 -0.72 16.29 -4.80
N PRO A 66 -0.72 14.96 -4.72
CA PRO A 66 -1.38 14.27 -3.60
C PRO A 66 -0.73 14.66 -2.27
N LYS A 67 -1.55 14.89 -1.26
CA LYS A 67 -1.09 15.14 0.12
C LYS A 67 -0.59 13.87 0.80
N VAL A 68 -1.17 12.73 0.41
CA VAL A 68 -0.80 11.41 0.93
C VAL A 68 -0.78 10.41 -0.22
N ILE A 69 0.26 9.60 -0.27
CA ILE A 69 0.39 8.46 -1.18
C ILE A 69 0.39 7.19 -0.35
N CYS A 70 -0.55 6.28 -0.60
CA CYS A 70 -0.57 4.96 0.02
C CYS A 70 -0.03 3.93 -0.97
N ASN A 71 1.19 3.45 -0.77
CA ASN A 71 1.80 2.43 -1.61
C ASN A 71 1.44 1.02 -1.12
N LEU A 72 0.72 0.28 -1.95
CA LEU A 72 0.43 -1.15 -1.75
C LEU A 72 0.96 -2.01 -2.91
N ALA A 73 1.64 -1.39 -3.87
CA ALA A 73 2.11 -2.05 -5.07
C ALA A 73 3.22 -3.05 -4.76
N SER A 74 3.11 -4.23 -5.35
CA SER A 74 4.15 -5.27 -5.31
C SER A 74 4.16 -6.05 -6.62
N LEU A 75 5.31 -6.65 -6.96
CA LEU A 75 5.43 -7.53 -8.15
C LEU A 75 4.79 -8.89 -7.94
N GLY A 76 4.54 -9.27 -6.71
CA GLY A 76 3.94 -10.55 -6.38
C GLY A 76 3.64 -10.68 -4.89
N SER A 77 2.78 -11.64 -4.58
CA SER A 77 2.39 -11.93 -3.20
C SER A 77 3.55 -12.54 -2.40
N TRP A 78 3.62 -12.23 -1.12
CA TRP A 78 4.65 -12.77 -0.21
C TRP A 78 4.72 -14.31 -0.17
N TRP A 79 3.61 -14.98 -0.44
CA TRP A 79 3.51 -16.45 -0.42
C TRP A 79 3.98 -17.12 -1.71
N ILE A 80 4.35 -16.36 -2.75
CA ILE A 80 4.75 -16.92 -4.06
C ILE A 80 5.93 -17.91 -3.94
N THR A 81 6.82 -17.69 -2.98
CA THR A 81 7.93 -18.58 -2.71
C THR A 81 7.49 -19.97 -2.22
N ARG A 82 6.27 -20.09 -1.67
CA ARG A 82 5.69 -21.38 -1.24
C ARG A 82 5.27 -22.27 -2.40
N LEU A 83 5.25 -21.74 -3.62
CA LEU A 83 5.02 -22.52 -4.84
C LEU A 83 6.27 -23.28 -5.29
N LEU A 84 7.43 -23.00 -4.70
CA LEU A 84 8.66 -23.75 -4.96
C LEU A 84 8.55 -25.17 -4.40
N PRO A 85 9.27 -26.15 -5.01
CA PRO A 85 9.45 -27.46 -4.42
C PRO A 85 9.95 -27.36 -2.97
N PRO A 86 9.54 -28.25 -2.04
CA PRO A 86 9.88 -28.14 -0.62
C PRO A 86 11.38 -28.06 -0.34
N GLU A 87 12.21 -28.76 -1.12
CA GLU A 87 13.66 -28.74 -1.03
C GLU A 87 14.25 -27.38 -1.42
N ASP A 88 13.69 -26.71 -2.40
CA ASP A 88 14.15 -25.39 -2.84
C ASP A 88 13.63 -24.29 -1.90
N TYR A 89 12.38 -24.39 -1.43
CA TYR A 89 11.86 -23.50 -0.41
C TYR A 89 12.71 -23.49 0.87
N LYS A 90 13.18 -24.67 1.30
CA LYS A 90 14.10 -24.79 2.47
C LYS A 90 15.43 -24.07 2.25
N LYS A 91 15.96 -24.07 1.02
CA LYS A 91 17.24 -23.40 0.69
C LYS A 91 17.13 -21.88 0.66
N VAL A 92 16.07 -21.35 0.07
CA VAL A 92 15.89 -19.90 -0.05
C VAL A 92 15.32 -19.25 1.21
N GLY A 93 14.77 -20.05 2.10
CA GLY A 93 14.20 -19.59 3.37
C GLY A 93 12.94 -18.73 3.22
N PRO A 94 12.21 -18.53 4.31
CA PRO A 94 10.95 -17.79 4.28
C PRO A 94 11.12 -16.26 4.17
N VAL A 95 12.33 -15.70 4.26
CA VAL A 95 12.51 -14.26 4.52
C VAL A 95 13.22 -13.50 3.39
N GLY A 96 14.03 -14.11 2.56
CA GLY A 96 14.87 -13.39 1.59
C GLY A 96 14.23 -13.12 0.23
N PRO A 97 13.75 -14.14 -0.50
CA PRO A 97 13.43 -14.03 -1.93
C PRO A 97 12.21 -13.17 -2.26
N TRP A 98 11.31 -12.94 -1.33
CA TRP A 98 10.13 -12.10 -1.54
C TRP A 98 10.41 -10.59 -1.37
N LEU A 99 11.50 -10.20 -0.70
CA LEU A 99 11.82 -8.80 -0.47
C LEU A 99 11.96 -7.99 -1.76
N PRO A 100 12.66 -8.45 -2.82
CA PRO A 100 12.72 -7.73 -4.09
C PRO A 100 11.35 -7.48 -4.72
N ASN A 101 10.39 -8.41 -4.56
CA ASN A 101 9.04 -8.24 -5.11
C ASN A 101 8.31 -7.03 -4.52
N HIS A 102 8.53 -6.72 -3.26
CA HIS A 102 7.93 -5.59 -2.58
C HIS A 102 8.79 -4.33 -2.70
N LEU A 103 10.12 -4.47 -2.60
CA LEU A 103 11.05 -3.35 -2.62
C LEU A 103 11.13 -2.66 -3.99
N THR A 104 11.06 -3.41 -5.08
CA THR A 104 11.27 -2.87 -6.44
C THR A 104 10.31 -1.73 -6.76
N LEU A 105 9.01 -1.93 -6.57
CA LEU A 105 8.01 -0.90 -6.88
C LEU A 105 8.02 0.23 -5.85
N ALA A 106 8.21 -0.08 -4.57
CA ALA A 106 8.38 0.94 -3.53
C ALA A 106 9.59 1.85 -3.81
N HIS A 107 10.71 1.28 -4.22
CA HIS A 107 11.91 2.03 -4.60
C HIS A 107 11.64 2.97 -5.81
N LYS A 108 10.99 2.45 -6.86
CA LYS A 108 10.67 3.25 -8.05
C LYS A 108 9.69 4.38 -7.73
N LEU A 109 8.68 4.12 -6.91
CA LEU A 109 7.77 5.16 -6.43
C LEU A 109 8.53 6.25 -5.67
N MET A 110 9.40 5.89 -4.73
CA MET A 110 10.17 6.88 -3.96
C MET A 110 11.13 7.71 -4.83
N LEU A 111 11.69 7.10 -5.88
CA LEU A 111 12.45 7.85 -6.90
C LEU A 111 11.56 8.85 -7.65
N ALA A 112 10.36 8.44 -8.04
CA ALA A 112 9.40 9.33 -8.70
C ALA A 112 8.94 10.48 -7.78
N VAL A 113 8.66 10.20 -6.51
CA VAL A 113 8.35 11.22 -5.50
C VAL A 113 9.50 12.23 -5.39
N LYS A 114 10.72 11.76 -5.21
CA LYS A 114 11.90 12.63 -5.13
C LYS A 114 12.08 13.47 -6.41
N LYS A 115 11.88 12.87 -7.58
CA LYS A 115 11.97 13.53 -8.88
C LYS A 115 10.87 14.56 -9.11
N SER A 116 9.66 14.29 -8.64
CA SER A 116 8.53 15.22 -8.78
C SER A 116 8.73 16.51 -8.00
N GLY A 117 9.49 16.48 -6.91
CA GLY A 117 9.73 17.64 -6.03
C GLY A 117 8.47 18.10 -5.27
N ILE A 118 7.39 17.32 -5.26
CA ILE A 118 6.17 17.66 -4.50
C ILE A 118 6.37 17.42 -3.01
N GLU A 119 5.67 18.20 -2.21
CA GLU A 119 5.55 17.95 -0.78
C GLU A 119 4.38 16.99 -0.52
N THR A 120 4.70 15.77 -0.08
CA THR A 120 3.71 14.70 0.13
C THR A 120 4.14 13.76 1.23
N ASN A 121 3.21 13.07 1.85
CA ASN A 121 3.47 12.00 2.80
C ASN A 121 3.28 10.63 2.10
N VAL A 122 4.23 9.73 2.29
CA VAL A 122 4.16 8.38 1.73
C VAL A 122 3.97 7.37 2.85
N VAL A 123 2.84 6.67 2.81
CA VAL A 123 2.55 5.52 3.67
C VAL A 123 2.86 4.26 2.87
N ASN A 124 3.89 3.52 3.26
CA ASN A 124 4.25 2.30 2.57
C ASN A 124 3.65 1.07 3.25
N GLY A 125 2.74 0.38 2.58
CA GLY A 125 2.15 -0.89 3.01
C GLY A 125 2.76 -2.11 2.32
N ALA A 126 3.69 -1.92 1.38
CA ALA A 126 4.38 -3.00 0.68
C ALA A 126 5.53 -3.56 1.54
N PHE A 127 5.19 -4.35 2.54
CA PHE A 127 6.09 -4.97 3.50
C PHE A 127 7.03 -3.96 4.21
N PRO A 128 6.48 -2.99 4.92
CA PRO A 128 7.22 -1.84 5.43
C PRO A 128 8.32 -2.21 6.43
N ASP A 129 8.15 -3.26 7.21
CA ASP A 129 9.11 -3.71 8.22
C ASP A 129 10.52 -3.98 7.63
N ALA A 130 10.57 -4.39 6.37
CA ALA A 130 11.83 -4.65 5.68
C ALA A 130 12.16 -3.59 4.62
N THR A 131 11.18 -3.20 3.80
CA THR A 131 11.40 -2.28 2.67
C THR A 131 11.76 -0.88 3.13
N ASN A 132 11.11 -0.34 4.18
CA ASN A 132 11.41 0.99 4.70
C ASN A 132 12.84 1.08 5.25
N VAL A 133 13.34 0.03 5.90
CA VAL A 133 14.72 -0.03 6.39
C VAL A 133 15.73 0.08 5.25
N VAL A 134 15.48 -0.60 4.13
CA VAL A 134 16.35 -0.53 2.95
C VAL A 134 16.25 0.84 2.30
N LEU A 135 15.05 1.37 2.10
CA LEU A 135 14.81 2.68 1.49
C LEU A 135 15.44 3.81 2.30
N SER A 136 15.34 3.76 3.63
CA SER A 136 15.98 4.73 4.51
C SER A 136 17.50 4.77 4.33
N LYS A 137 18.16 3.60 4.22
CA LYS A 137 19.61 3.51 4.01
C LYS A 137 20.12 4.16 2.72
N ILE A 138 19.25 4.33 1.73
CA ILE A 138 19.59 4.94 0.44
C ILE A 138 18.99 6.35 0.26
N GLY A 139 18.48 6.95 1.34
CA GLY A 139 17.92 8.31 1.32
C GLY A 139 16.60 8.44 0.56
N LEU A 140 15.79 7.37 0.57
CA LEU A 140 14.44 7.29 -0.04
C LEU A 140 13.41 6.85 1.01
N GLU A 141 13.46 7.41 2.20
CA GLU A 141 12.62 7.05 3.31
C GLU A 141 11.15 7.44 3.09
N PRO A 142 10.18 6.50 3.17
CA PRO A 142 8.77 6.84 3.27
C PRO A 142 8.45 7.54 4.61
N THR A 143 7.37 8.30 4.68
CA THR A 143 6.95 8.99 5.92
C THR A 143 6.66 7.99 7.04
N CYS A 144 5.98 6.89 6.72
CA CYS A 144 5.73 5.81 7.68
C CYS A 144 5.43 4.49 6.95
N GLY A 145 5.36 3.39 7.73
CA GLY A 145 4.84 2.11 7.30
C GLY A 145 3.41 1.91 7.79
N GLY A 146 2.57 1.28 6.97
CA GLY A 146 1.25 0.78 7.38
C GLY A 146 1.20 -0.73 7.14
N GLY A 147 0.80 -1.53 8.13
CA GLY A 147 0.75 -2.96 7.91
C GLY A 147 0.55 -3.84 9.14
N ASN A 148 1.42 -4.81 9.32
CA ASN A 148 1.26 -5.91 10.27
C ASN A 148 1.01 -5.48 11.73
N MET A 149 1.57 -4.37 12.16
CA MET A 149 1.33 -3.86 13.52
C MET A 149 -0.13 -3.48 13.72
N ASP A 150 -0.74 -2.81 12.75
CA ASP A 150 -2.16 -2.43 12.83
C ASP A 150 -3.06 -3.67 12.80
N LEU A 151 -2.73 -4.66 11.98
CA LEU A 151 -3.45 -5.94 11.93
C LEU A 151 -3.31 -6.73 13.23
N GLY A 152 -2.16 -6.65 13.90
CA GLY A 152 -1.86 -7.34 15.15
C GLY A 152 -2.42 -6.63 16.38
N LEU A 153 -2.47 -5.30 16.38
CA LEU A 153 -2.79 -4.49 17.55
C LEU A 153 -4.15 -4.82 18.16
N GLY A 154 -5.17 -5.04 17.34
CA GLY A 154 -6.50 -5.44 17.81
C GLY A 154 -6.49 -6.79 18.54
N ARG A 155 -5.67 -7.74 18.11
CA ARG A 155 -5.49 -9.03 18.77
C ARG A 155 -4.76 -8.87 20.10
N VAL A 156 -3.70 -8.09 20.14
CA VAL A 156 -2.92 -7.80 21.36
C VAL A 156 -3.80 -7.09 22.38
N LYS A 157 -4.52 -6.03 21.98
CA LYS A 157 -5.49 -5.34 22.86
C LYS A 157 -6.54 -6.28 23.44
N ARG A 158 -7.07 -7.21 22.64
CA ARG A 158 -8.04 -8.20 23.10
C ARG A 158 -7.45 -9.16 24.14
N VAL A 159 -6.23 -9.62 23.93
CA VAL A 159 -5.54 -10.49 24.92
C VAL A 159 -5.32 -9.73 26.22
N ILE A 160 -4.80 -8.51 26.15
CA ILE A 160 -4.58 -7.65 27.34
C ILE A 160 -5.91 -7.43 28.09
N ALA A 161 -6.98 -7.03 27.38
CA ALA A 161 -8.27 -6.80 28.00
C ALA A 161 -8.80 -8.06 28.74
N ARG A 162 -8.64 -9.24 28.14
CA ARG A 162 -9.01 -10.52 28.79
C ARG A 162 -8.14 -10.80 30.01
N THR A 163 -6.83 -10.63 29.90
CA THR A 163 -5.90 -10.89 31.02
C THR A 163 -6.14 -9.94 32.20
N MET A 164 -6.46 -8.68 31.91
CA MET A 164 -6.73 -7.67 32.91
C MET A 164 -8.20 -7.62 33.37
N ASN A 165 -9.06 -8.47 32.80
CA ASN A 165 -10.49 -8.48 33.07
C ASN A 165 -11.18 -7.11 32.89
N VAL A 166 -10.79 -6.37 31.83
CA VAL A 166 -11.37 -5.08 31.47
C VAL A 166 -12.13 -5.16 30.13
N PRO A 167 -13.15 -4.29 29.93
CA PRO A 167 -13.85 -4.27 28.65
C PRO A 167 -12.92 -3.97 27.49
N PHE A 168 -13.07 -4.73 26.39
CA PHE A 168 -12.39 -4.41 25.13
C PHE A 168 -13.13 -3.24 24.45
N ARG A 169 -12.44 -2.11 24.33
CA ARG A 169 -12.91 -0.90 23.65
C ARG A 169 -11.98 -0.49 22.54
#